data_92c87571dd6f85b28c9bc7059d343501
#
_entry.id   92c87571dd6f85b28c9bc7059d343501
#
_cell.length_a   1.000
_cell.length_b   1.000
_cell.length_c   1.000
_cell.angle_alpha   90.00
_cell.angle_beta   90.00
_cell.angle_gamma   90.00
#
_symmetry.space_group_name_H-M   'P 1'
#
loop_
_entity.id
_entity.type
_entity.pdbx_description
1 polymer ?
#
loop_
_entity_poly.entity_id
_entity_poly.type
_entity_poly.pdbx_seq_one_letter_code
_entity_poly.pdbx_strand_id
1 'polypeptide(L)'
;MGIVTSFIPGRIRLRSRIFRDDDIASAFTSLLEATGIVTGIERNANTGSFLVSYRAECIPSAENLIRFASTYMPQLARLKFRIPYYTPQDKGAILSAISQASAALPEIKRRLLLNP
;
A
#
# COMPACT_ATOMS: atom_id res chain seq x y z
N MET A 1 -4.50 -11.96 -3.11
CA MET A 1 -4.72 -10.51 -3.17
C MET A 1 -4.42 -10.00 -4.58
N GLY A 2 -5.38 -9.30 -5.19
CA GLY A 2 -5.32 -9.00 -6.62
C GLY A 2 -4.19 -8.09 -7.08
N ILE A 3 -3.65 -7.25 -6.23
CA ILE A 3 -2.58 -6.32 -6.62
C ILE A 3 -1.18 -6.84 -6.28
N VAL A 4 -1.09 -7.83 -5.41
CA VAL A 4 0.22 -8.40 -5.05
C VAL A 4 0.61 -9.41 -6.12
N THR A 5 1.65 -9.12 -6.89
CA THR A 5 2.12 -9.99 -7.96
C THR A 5 3.32 -10.83 -7.54
N SER A 6 4.01 -10.43 -6.47
CA SER A 6 5.13 -11.19 -5.92
C SER A 6 5.27 -10.84 -4.45
N PHE A 7 5.55 -11.83 -3.61
CA PHE A 7 5.84 -11.65 -2.20
C PHE A 7 6.99 -12.53 -1.77
N ILE A 8 8.02 -11.88 -1.25
CA ILE A 8 9.11 -12.52 -0.50
C ILE A 8 9.21 -11.72 0.79
N PRO A 9 9.46 -12.34 1.96
CA PRO A 9 9.64 -11.54 3.18
C PRO A 9 10.65 -10.42 2.98
N GLY A 10 10.21 -9.18 3.23
CA GLY A 10 11.02 -7.98 3.04
C GLY A 10 10.89 -7.34 1.65
N ARG A 11 10.17 -7.96 0.72
CA ARG A 11 10.05 -7.42 -0.64
C ARG A 11 8.72 -7.79 -1.28
N ILE A 12 7.93 -6.77 -1.63
CA ILE A 12 6.59 -6.94 -2.20
C ILE A 12 6.54 -6.23 -3.55
N ARG A 13 5.99 -6.90 -4.55
CA ARG A 13 5.65 -6.26 -5.82
C ARG A 13 4.14 -6.09 -5.90
N LEU A 14 3.72 -4.86 -6.13
CA LEU A 14 2.32 -4.50 -6.33
C LEU A 14 2.14 -4.02 -7.77
N ARG A 15 0.97 -4.31 -8.34
CA ARG A 15 0.64 -3.84 -9.67
C ARG A 15 -0.84 -3.51 -9.74
N SER A 16 -1.15 -2.28 -10.20
CA SER A 16 -2.50 -1.83 -10.45
C SER A 16 -2.47 -0.69 -11.45
N ARG A 17 -3.49 -0.64 -12.30
CA ARG A 17 -3.63 0.44 -13.27
C ARG A 17 -3.70 1.81 -12.59
N ILE A 18 -4.25 1.90 -11.39
CA ILE A 18 -4.34 3.17 -10.65
C ILE A 18 -2.97 3.76 -10.33
N PHE A 19 -1.93 2.95 -10.24
CA PHE A 19 -0.57 3.42 -9.96
C PHE A 19 0.11 4.08 -11.17
N ARG A 20 -0.54 4.07 -12.33
CA ARG A 20 -0.11 4.88 -13.48
C ARG A 20 -0.44 6.36 -13.27
N ASP A 21 -1.42 6.67 -12.42
CA ASP A 21 -1.77 8.03 -12.06
C ASP A 21 -0.73 8.57 -11.08
N ASP A 22 -0.09 9.68 -11.45
CA ASP A 22 1.00 10.25 -10.65
C ASP A 22 0.52 10.75 -9.28
N ASP A 23 -0.69 11.28 -9.19
CA ASP A 23 -1.23 11.78 -7.93
C ASP A 23 -1.48 10.62 -6.95
N ILE A 24 -2.09 9.55 -7.45
CA ILE A 24 -2.35 8.35 -6.64
C ILE A 24 -1.02 7.70 -6.23
N ALA A 25 -0.09 7.57 -7.16
CA ALA A 25 1.21 6.98 -6.88
C ALA A 25 2.00 7.78 -5.86
N SER A 26 1.97 9.10 -5.96
CA SER A 26 2.63 9.99 -5.00
C SER A 26 2.03 9.87 -3.61
N ALA A 27 0.70 9.87 -3.52
CA ALA A 27 0.01 9.72 -2.24
C ALA A 27 0.30 8.35 -1.60
N PHE A 28 0.30 7.29 -2.41
CA PHE A 28 0.59 5.94 -1.94
C PHE A 28 2.04 5.81 -1.47
N THR A 29 2.98 6.38 -2.21
CA THR A 29 4.39 6.41 -1.82
C THR A 29 4.58 7.10 -0.47
N SER A 30 3.96 8.25 -0.28
CA SER A 30 4.02 8.99 0.98
C SER A 30 3.45 8.16 2.14
N LEU A 31 2.35 7.46 1.90
CA LEU A 31 1.76 6.57 2.91
C LEU A 31 2.73 5.45 3.29
N LEU A 32 3.34 4.79 2.31
CA LEU A 32 4.30 3.71 2.56
C LEU A 32 5.51 4.19 3.32
N GLU A 33 6.09 5.32 2.93
CA GLU A 33 7.26 5.88 3.60
C GLU A 33 6.94 6.28 5.04
N ALA A 34 5.75 6.80 5.27
CA ALA A 34 5.33 7.25 6.60
C ALA A 34 5.12 6.09 7.58
N THR A 35 5.00 4.84 7.11
CA THR A 35 4.89 3.68 8.01
C THR A 35 6.16 3.45 8.84
N GLY A 36 7.30 3.92 8.38
CA GLY A 36 8.59 3.76 9.07
C GLY A 36 9.23 2.39 8.90
N ILE A 37 8.59 1.45 8.21
CA ILE A 37 9.14 0.11 7.99
C ILE A 37 9.68 -0.09 6.57
N VAL A 38 9.35 0.82 5.65
CA VAL A 38 9.76 0.73 4.25
C VAL A 38 11.18 1.24 4.10
N THR A 39 12.03 0.45 3.45
CA THR A 39 13.44 0.79 3.23
C THR A 39 13.73 1.23 1.80
N GLY A 40 12.84 0.94 0.86
CA GLY A 40 13.01 1.38 -0.53
C GLY A 40 11.74 1.18 -1.34
N ILE A 41 11.55 2.06 -2.32
CA ILE A 41 10.40 2.00 -3.23
C ILE A 41 10.90 2.25 -4.65
N GLU A 42 10.54 1.37 -5.57
CA GLU A 42 10.74 1.57 -7.00
C GLU A 42 9.39 1.53 -7.69
N ARG A 43 9.11 2.55 -8.50
CA ARG A 43 7.87 2.65 -9.25
C ARG A 43 8.13 2.57 -10.74
N ASN A 44 7.29 1.80 -11.44
CA ASN A 44 7.23 1.83 -12.91
C ASN A 44 5.88 2.39 -13.33
N ALA A 45 5.86 3.63 -13.80
CA ALA A 45 4.63 4.32 -14.19
C ALA A 45 3.96 3.68 -15.42
N ASN A 46 4.74 3.08 -16.31
CA ASN A 46 4.19 2.45 -17.51
C ASN A 46 3.36 1.22 -17.21
N THR A 47 3.79 0.43 -16.22
CA THR A 47 3.10 -0.80 -15.84
C THR A 47 2.17 -0.62 -14.65
N GLY A 48 2.27 0.49 -13.93
CA GLY A 48 1.54 0.68 -12.68
C GLY A 48 2.06 -0.21 -11.57
N SER A 49 3.38 -0.40 -11.50
CA SER A 49 4.00 -1.31 -10.55
C SER A 49 4.77 -0.56 -9.47
N PHE A 50 4.73 -1.13 -8.27
CA PHE A 50 5.60 -0.75 -7.15
C PHE A 50 6.39 -1.95 -6.69
N LEU A 51 7.69 -1.78 -6.51
CA LEU A 51 8.53 -2.73 -5.79
C LEU A 51 8.88 -2.09 -4.45
N VAL A 52 8.36 -2.68 -3.37
CA VAL A 52 8.50 -2.14 -2.03
C VAL A 52 9.42 -3.05 -1.23
N SER A 53 10.50 -2.47 -0.73
CA SER A 53 11.40 -3.15 0.21
C SER A 53 11.09 -2.65 1.63
N TYR A 54 11.06 -3.56 2.59
CA TYR A 54 10.69 -3.22 3.96
C TYR A 54 11.39 -4.16 4.95
N ARG A 55 11.31 -3.84 6.24
CA ARG A 55 11.88 -4.70 7.28
C ARG A 55 11.06 -5.97 7.40
N ALA A 56 11.67 -7.10 7.05
CA ALA A 56 10.98 -8.40 6.92
C ALA A 56 10.31 -8.85 8.21
N GLU A 57 10.87 -8.50 9.36
CA GLU A 57 10.31 -8.89 10.66
C GLU A 57 8.96 -8.25 10.96
N CYS A 58 8.62 -7.15 10.26
CA CYS A 58 7.35 -6.47 10.48
C CYS A 58 6.19 -7.16 9.75
N ILE A 59 6.44 -7.72 8.57
CA ILE A 59 5.45 -8.45 7.78
C ILE A 59 6.14 -9.69 7.21
N PRO A 60 6.21 -10.78 8.00
CA PRO A 60 7.01 -11.95 7.62
C PRO A 60 6.33 -12.89 6.63
N SER A 61 5.03 -12.71 6.34
CA SER A 61 4.31 -13.59 5.43
C SER A 61 3.19 -12.84 4.71
N ALA A 62 2.71 -13.44 3.60
CA ALA A 62 1.58 -12.88 2.86
C ALA A 62 0.31 -12.83 3.73
N GLU A 63 0.10 -13.81 4.61
CA GLU A 63 -1.03 -13.79 5.54
C GLU A 63 -0.97 -12.61 6.48
N ASN A 64 0.21 -12.28 6.99
CA ASN A 64 0.41 -11.12 7.85
C ASN A 64 0.15 -9.82 7.10
N LEU A 65 0.52 -9.75 5.82
CA LEU A 65 0.23 -8.60 4.98
C LEU A 65 -1.28 -8.40 4.84
N ILE A 66 -2.02 -9.46 4.52
CA ILE A 66 -3.48 -9.39 4.37
C ILE A 66 -4.13 -8.99 5.69
N ARG A 67 -3.71 -9.59 6.78
CA ARG A 67 -4.23 -9.27 8.12
C ARG A 67 -3.94 -7.82 8.50
N PHE A 68 -2.74 -7.34 8.24
CA PHE A 68 -2.34 -5.96 8.49
C PHE A 68 -3.23 -4.99 7.71
N ALA A 69 -3.39 -5.23 6.40
CA ALA A 69 -4.21 -4.35 5.55
C ALA A 69 -5.67 -4.34 6.01
N SER A 70 -6.22 -5.50 6.35
CA SER A 70 -7.61 -5.60 6.80
C SER A 70 -7.85 -4.95 8.15
N THR A 71 -6.86 -4.99 9.03
CA THR A 71 -6.98 -4.46 10.40
C THR A 71 -6.77 -2.95 10.43
N TYR A 72 -5.72 -2.46 9.76
CA TYR A 72 -5.28 -1.07 9.90
C TYR A 72 -5.65 -0.17 8.74
N MET A 73 -5.91 -0.75 7.57
CA MET A 73 -6.22 -0.01 6.36
C MET A 73 -7.46 -0.57 5.66
N PRO A 74 -8.60 -0.72 6.38
CA PRO A 74 -9.78 -1.37 5.80
C PRO A 74 -10.32 -0.62 4.59
N GLN A 75 -10.19 0.71 4.54
CA GLN A 75 -10.63 1.49 3.40
C GLN A 75 -9.83 1.14 2.15
N LEU A 76 -8.52 0.97 2.29
CA LEU A 76 -7.65 0.56 1.18
C LEU A 76 -7.90 -0.90 0.80
N ALA A 77 -8.08 -1.79 1.78
CA ALA A 77 -8.32 -3.20 1.52
C ALA A 77 -9.62 -3.44 0.76
N ARG A 78 -10.61 -2.54 0.90
CA ARG A 78 -11.90 -2.64 0.20
C ARG A 78 -11.87 -2.06 -1.21
N LEU A 79 -10.84 -1.32 -1.58
CA LEU A 79 -10.75 -0.75 -2.93
C LEU A 79 -10.56 -1.85 -3.96
N LYS A 80 -11.23 -1.67 -5.10
CA LYS A 80 -11.09 -2.57 -6.24
C LYS A 80 -9.90 -2.11 -7.08
N PHE A 81 -8.71 -2.55 -6.73
CA PHE A 81 -7.48 -2.17 -7.43
C PHE A 81 -7.42 -2.68 -8.87
N ARG A 82 -8.33 -3.59 -9.25
CA ARG A 82 -8.39 -4.16 -10.60
C ARG A 82 -9.37 -3.46 -11.52
N ILE A 83 -9.71 -2.21 -11.24
CA ILE A 83 -10.61 -1.45 -12.10
C ILE A 83 -9.88 -1.15 -13.41
N PRO A 84 -10.37 -1.66 -14.58
CA PRO A 84 -9.74 -1.36 -15.86
C PRO A 84 -9.84 0.11 -16.24
N TYR A 85 -10.93 0.75 -15.83
CA TYR A 85 -11.14 2.18 -16.00
C TYR A 85 -11.61 2.75 -14.69
N TYR A 86 -11.11 3.92 -14.34
CA TYR A 86 -11.61 4.63 -13.17
C TYR A 86 -11.97 6.08 -13.55
N THR A 87 -13.03 6.57 -12.93
CA THR A 87 -13.56 7.92 -13.15
C THR A 87 -12.87 8.90 -12.19
N PRO A 88 -13.03 10.23 -12.39
CA PRO A 88 -12.58 11.20 -11.39
C PRO A 88 -13.17 10.97 -10.00
N GLN A 89 -14.38 10.42 -9.92
CA GLN A 89 -15.00 10.06 -8.64
C GLN A 89 -14.25 8.90 -7.97
N ASP A 90 -13.86 7.88 -8.75
CA ASP A 90 -13.08 6.76 -8.25
C ASP A 90 -11.71 7.24 -7.77
N LYS A 91 -11.09 8.15 -8.52
CA LYS A 91 -9.82 8.76 -8.11
C LYS A 91 -9.96 9.47 -6.77
N GLY A 92 -11.02 10.25 -6.59
CA GLY A 92 -11.30 10.93 -5.33
C GLY A 92 -11.48 9.95 -4.17
N ALA A 93 -12.19 8.84 -4.38
CA ALA A 93 -12.39 7.81 -3.37
C ALA A 93 -11.06 7.13 -3.00
N ILE A 94 -10.21 6.85 -3.99
CA ILE A 94 -8.89 6.24 -3.76
C ILE A 94 -8.00 7.19 -2.95
N LEU A 95 -7.93 8.45 -3.33
CA LEU A 95 -7.14 9.45 -2.60
C LEU A 95 -7.66 9.65 -1.19
N SER A 96 -8.99 9.65 -1.01
CA SER A 96 -9.61 9.74 0.31
C SER A 96 -9.26 8.55 1.19
N ALA A 97 -9.28 7.33 0.63
CA ALA A 97 -8.91 6.11 1.37
C ALA A 97 -7.44 6.15 1.81
N ILE A 98 -6.55 6.64 0.94
CA ILE A 98 -5.13 6.81 1.28
C ILE A 98 -4.98 7.84 2.39
N SER A 99 -5.71 8.95 2.32
CA SER A 99 -5.69 9.99 3.34
C SER A 99 -6.17 9.47 4.70
N GLN A 100 -7.23 8.65 4.71
CA GLN A 100 -7.74 8.04 5.94
C GLN A 100 -6.72 7.07 6.54
N ALA A 101 -6.05 6.28 5.71
CA ALA A 101 -4.98 5.40 6.16
C ALA A 101 -3.82 6.19 6.74
N SER A 102 -3.47 7.32 6.12
CA SER A 102 -2.42 8.21 6.63
C SER A 102 -2.77 8.78 8.00
N ALA A 103 -4.03 9.12 8.22
CA ALA A 103 -4.49 9.63 9.52
C ALA A 103 -4.39 8.57 10.62
N ALA A 104 -4.48 7.29 10.28
CA ALA A 104 -4.35 6.20 11.23
C ALA A 104 -2.89 5.78 11.50
N LEU A 105 -1.93 6.32 10.74
CA LEU A 105 -0.53 5.93 10.82
C LEU A 105 0.12 6.04 12.20
N PRO A 106 -0.15 7.07 13.04
CA PRO A 106 0.48 7.13 14.35
C PRO A 106 0.24 5.88 15.19
N GLU A 107 -0.98 5.36 15.18
CA GLU A 107 -1.29 4.13 15.91
C GLU A 107 -0.71 2.90 15.23
N ILE A 108 -0.79 2.81 13.90
CA ILE A 108 -0.21 1.72 13.13
C ILE A 108 1.29 1.63 13.38
N LYS A 109 1.97 2.76 13.30
CA LYS A 109 3.42 2.85 13.51
C LYS A 109 3.80 2.41 14.91
N ARG A 110 3.04 2.84 15.91
CA ARG A 110 3.27 2.43 17.28
C ARG A 110 3.19 0.92 17.43
N ARG A 111 2.18 0.30 16.86
CA ARG A 111 1.98 -1.16 16.95
C ARG A 111 3.07 -1.93 16.19
N LEU A 112 3.48 -1.44 15.02
CA LEU A 112 4.54 -2.08 14.23
C LEU A 112 5.92 -1.99 14.89
N LEU A 113 6.22 -0.88 15.53
CA LEU A 113 7.54 -0.62 16.09
C LEU A 113 7.70 -1.06 17.54
N LEU A 114 6.60 -1.10 18.30
CA LEU A 114 6.62 -1.50 19.71
C LEU A 114 6.25 -2.96 19.92
N ASN A 115 5.74 -3.61 18.91
CA ASN A 115 5.23 -4.98 19.00
C ASN A 115 5.99 -5.84 18.00
N PRO A 116 7.19 -6.26 18.33
CA PRO A 116 8.01 -7.08 17.44
C PRO A 116 7.40 -8.45 17.15
#